data_5e9b0ae09e218072e88a5fcd051646da
#
_entry.id   5e9b0ae09e218072e88a5fcd051646da
#
_cell.length_a   1.000
_cell.length_b   1.000
_cell.length_c   1.000
_cell.angle_alpha   90.00
_cell.angle_beta   90.00
_cell.angle_gamma   90.00
#
_symmetry.space_group_name_H-M   'P 1'
#
loop_
_entity.id
_entity.type
_entity.pdbx_description
1 polymer ?
#
loop_
_entity_poly.entity_id
_entity_poly.type
_entity_poly.pdbx_seq_one_letter_code
_entity_poly.pdbx_strand_id
1 'polypeptide(L)'
;MSAHDHSHAPNRYAVLSTAERFGDAPELTGRGVTIAFLDSGFQPHPDLTRPADRILAYHDVHEPSSVLDAARPPRADDWHGTQTCVVAAGSGFLSDGVYRGLASEASLVLVRVARDGKISEDAIASGLEWVIENRERHGIRVVSMSLGGDLDRPLAESRVNQLAERAVADGLVLVAAAGNSGCGERHRCLPPATAPSVIAVGGYDDRNDPERRQIGLYCSSFGETADGLVKPELIAPAMWVAAPILPGTPQYVRAESLARLAATPDNRLAGALAAARDRLGASLAPEMADPEAVRRWIDGSLRSERLVSAHYQQVDGTSFAAPVAASVAALMLEANPQLSPLGVKRILLQTARPVGELPPLRQGYGVLDARAAIASARIEKHADRSATGTRLASGRIEFRFHNDIATSVTVAGSFDGWRPGGTPMRREDSGEWSLSIPAPSPGSYRYKFVVDGTRWLSDPSHARREPDPYGGFDSVLEVP
;
A
#
# COMPACT_ATOMS: atom_id res chain seq x y z
N MET A 1 13.84 18.93 -36.76
CA MET A 1 14.44 17.86 -35.96
C MET A 1 13.31 17.02 -35.44
N SER A 2 13.24 15.79 -35.88
CA SER A 2 12.01 15.02 -36.03
C SER A 2 11.49 14.54 -34.69
N ALA A 3 10.24 14.88 -34.40
CA ALA A 3 9.42 14.25 -33.38
C ALA A 3 9.18 12.78 -33.83
N HIS A 4 9.59 11.82 -33.03
CA HIS A 4 9.23 10.44 -33.22
C HIS A 4 7.77 10.28 -32.82
N ASP A 5 6.93 10.23 -33.83
CA ASP A 5 5.53 9.81 -33.76
C ASP A 5 5.50 8.31 -33.45
N HIS A 6 5.40 7.96 -32.18
CA HIS A 6 5.07 6.61 -31.73
C HIS A 6 3.56 6.48 -31.61
N SER A 7 2.88 6.37 -32.75
CA SER A 7 1.51 5.88 -32.81
C SER A 7 1.50 4.41 -32.37
N HIS A 8 1.55 4.15 -31.06
CA HIS A 8 1.23 2.84 -30.52
C HIS A 8 -0.26 2.59 -30.76
N ALA A 9 -0.58 1.57 -31.56
CA ALA A 9 -1.92 1.04 -31.56
C ALA A 9 -2.34 0.77 -30.10
N PRO A 10 -3.56 1.18 -29.68
CA PRO A 10 -3.96 1.06 -28.29
C PRO A 10 -3.81 -0.41 -27.87
N ASN A 11 -2.88 -0.66 -26.95
CA ASN A 11 -2.70 -1.99 -26.37
C ASN A 11 -4.01 -2.34 -25.65
N ARG A 12 -4.79 -3.28 -26.15
CA ARG A 12 -6.08 -3.69 -25.60
C ARG A 12 -5.99 -4.21 -24.16
N TYR A 13 -4.79 -4.36 -23.63
CA TYR A 13 -4.48 -4.85 -22.28
C TYR A 13 -3.74 -3.83 -21.41
N ALA A 14 -3.57 -2.60 -21.88
CA ALA A 14 -2.97 -1.56 -21.09
C ALA A 14 -3.76 -1.38 -19.79
N VAL A 15 -3.08 -1.45 -18.67
CA VAL A 15 -3.62 -1.07 -17.38
C VAL A 15 -3.18 0.35 -17.05
N LEU A 16 -4.00 1.06 -16.30
CA LEU A 16 -3.63 2.38 -15.78
C LEU A 16 -2.37 2.26 -14.93
N SER A 17 -1.41 3.15 -15.16
CA SER A 17 -0.26 3.26 -14.30
C SER A 17 -0.65 3.74 -12.91
N THR A 18 0.19 3.48 -11.91
CA THR A 18 -0.03 4.00 -10.56
C THR A 18 -0.10 5.53 -10.55
N ALA A 19 0.72 6.20 -11.36
CA ALA A 19 0.70 7.65 -11.50
C ALA A 19 -0.65 8.17 -12.03
N GLU A 20 -1.20 7.58 -13.08
CA GLU A 20 -2.52 7.94 -13.63
C GLU A 20 -3.63 7.75 -12.60
N ARG A 21 -3.55 6.68 -11.77
CA ARG A 21 -4.52 6.42 -10.71
C ARG A 21 -4.55 7.48 -9.61
N PHE A 22 -3.44 8.17 -9.36
CA PHE A 22 -3.35 9.23 -8.36
C PHE A 22 -3.33 10.64 -8.95
N GLY A 23 -3.50 10.74 -10.27
CA GLY A 23 -3.54 11.99 -11.04
C GLY A 23 -2.22 12.74 -10.93
N ASP A 24 -1.47 12.78 -12.04
CA ASP A 24 -0.12 13.31 -12.18
C ASP A 24 0.58 13.52 -10.85
N ALA A 25 1.32 12.48 -10.45
CA ALA A 25 2.00 12.47 -9.17
C ALA A 25 2.82 13.76 -9.04
N PRO A 26 2.79 14.38 -7.89
CA PRO A 26 3.52 15.62 -7.67
C PRO A 26 5.00 15.44 -8.02
N GLU A 27 5.73 16.52 -8.10
CA GLU A 27 7.19 16.60 -8.29
C GLU A 27 8.01 15.74 -7.30
N LEU A 28 7.33 15.09 -6.35
CA LEU A 28 7.92 14.21 -5.34
C LEU A 28 8.04 12.78 -5.87
N THR A 29 9.15 12.15 -5.53
CA THR A 29 9.55 10.83 -6.03
C THR A 29 10.07 9.89 -4.93
N GLY A 30 9.94 10.27 -3.66
CA GLY A 30 10.50 9.57 -2.50
C GLY A 30 12.00 9.84 -2.30
N ARG A 31 12.55 10.86 -2.95
CA ARG A 31 13.96 11.21 -2.88
C ARG A 31 14.37 11.51 -1.43
N GLY A 32 15.49 10.92 -0.99
CA GLY A 32 16.02 11.09 0.36
C GLY A 32 15.31 10.23 1.41
N VAL A 33 14.36 9.38 1.01
CA VAL A 33 13.68 8.43 1.89
C VAL A 33 14.10 7.01 1.55
N THR A 34 14.41 6.20 2.55
CA THR A 34 14.66 4.76 2.37
C THR A 34 13.44 3.96 2.77
N ILE A 35 13.01 3.07 1.87
CA ILE A 35 11.94 2.10 2.10
C ILE A 35 12.56 0.72 2.26
N ALA A 36 12.25 0.03 3.37
CA ALA A 36 12.56 -1.38 3.54
C ALA A 36 11.37 -2.24 3.09
N PHE A 37 11.63 -3.28 2.32
CA PHE A 37 10.64 -4.27 1.91
C PHE A 37 10.94 -5.59 2.60
N LEU A 38 9.99 -6.09 3.40
CA LEU A 38 10.01 -7.44 3.95
C LEU A 38 9.09 -8.31 3.10
N ASP A 39 9.65 -9.29 2.41
CA ASP A 39 8.88 -10.13 1.48
C ASP A 39 9.54 -11.50 1.26
N SER A 40 8.92 -12.32 0.42
CA SER A 40 9.37 -13.68 0.16
C SER A 40 10.78 -13.76 -0.41
N GLY A 41 11.12 -12.92 -1.38
CA GLY A 41 12.41 -12.89 -2.03
C GLY A 41 12.53 -11.77 -3.04
N PHE A 42 13.75 -11.54 -3.55
CA PHE A 42 14.05 -10.42 -4.44
C PHE A 42 15.06 -10.79 -5.51
N GLN A 43 14.91 -10.15 -6.66
CA GLN A 43 15.89 -10.11 -7.73
C GLN A 43 16.23 -8.64 -8.05
N PRO A 44 17.48 -8.31 -8.38
CA PRO A 44 17.88 -6.96 -8.79
C PRO A 44 17.30 -6.63 -10.17
N HIS A 45 16.01 -6.22 -10.17
CA HIS A 45 15.29 -5.88 -11.39
C HIS A 45 15.81 -4.56 -11.99
N PRO A 46 15.83 -4.39 -13.35
CA PRO A 46 16.27 -3.16 -13.99
C PRO A 46 15.57 -1.90 -13.47
N ASP A 47 14.28 -1.97 -13.13
CA ASP A 47 13.54 -0.83 -12.57
C ASP A 47 14.00 -0.41 -11.16
N LEU A 48 14.78 -1.25 -10.47
CA LEU A 48 15.35 -0.92 -9.16
C LEU A 48 16.80 -0.46 -9.26
N THR A 49 17.50 -0.90 -10.34
CA THR A 49 18.95 -0.72 -10.54
C THR A 49 19.30 0.22 -11.68
N ARG A 50 18.33 0.69 -12.47
CA ARG A 50 18.51 1.62 -13.59
C ARG A 50 17.61 2.84 -13.46
N PRO A 51 18.03 4.03 -13.93
CA PRO A 51 19.35 4.36 -14.45
C PRO A 51 20.46 4.33 -13.38
N ALA A 52 20.10 4.34 -12.09
CA ALA A 52 21.02 4.20 -10.95
C ALA A 52 20.58 3.06 -10.04
N ASP A 53 21.52 2.35 -9.45
CA ASP A 53 21.22 1.34 -8.43
C ASP A 53 20.81 2.04 -7.14
N ARG A 54 19.58 1.74 -6.66
CA ARG A 54 19.01 2.32 -5.47
C ARG A 54 18.93 1.34 -4.29
N ILE A 55 19.44 0.12 -4.47
CA ILE A 55 19.45 -0.92 -3.46
C ILE A 55 20.65 -0.70 -2.52
N LEU A 56 20.38 -0.17 -1.32
CA LEU A 56 21.42 0.11 -0.32
C LEU A 56 21.86 -1.15 0.44
N ALA A 57 20.93 -2.08 0.64
CA ALA A 57 21.22 -3.32 1.36
C ALA A 57 20.25 -4.44 0.96
N TYR A 58 20.74 -5.67 1.06
CA TYR A 58 19.98 -6.89 0.99
C TYR A 58 20.29 -7.74 2.23
N HIS A 59 19.27 -8.32 2.82
CA HIS A 59 19.40 -9.27 3.93
C HIS A 59 18.48 -10.47 3.72
N ASP A 60 19.02 -11.66 3.89
CA ASP A 60 18.25 -12.91 3.91
C ASP A 60 18.30 -13.45 5.34
N VAL A 61 17.15 -13.55 6.01
CA VAL A 61 17.08 -13.98 7.43
C VAL A 61 17.54 -15.43 7.62
N HIS A 62 17.54 -16.23 6.56
CA HIS A 62 17.98 -17.63 6.58
C HIS A 62 19.44 -17.80 6.15
N GLU A 63 19.95 -16.87 5.35
CA GLU A 63 21.32 -16.86 4.82
C GLU A 63 21.92 -15.45 4.93
N PRO A 64 22.27 -14.97 6.17
CA PRO A 64 22.67 -13.57 6.39
C PRO A 64 23.91 -13.12 5.60
N SER A 65 24.74 -14.06 5.16
CA SER A 65 25.94 -13.79 4.32
C SER A 65 25.62 -13.73 2.82
N SER A 66 24.38 -14.00 2.40
CA SER A 66 24.01 -13.97 1.00
C SER A 66 24.03 -12.53 0.45
N VAL A 67 24.35 -12.41 -0.84
CA VAL A 67 24.32 -11.15 -1.57
C VAL A 67 23.27 -11.21 -2.66
N LEU A 68 22.73 -10.05 -3.01
CA LEU A 68 21.82 -9.92 -4.13
C LEU A 68 22.64 -9.92 -5.43
N ASP A 69 22.63 -11.04 -6.14
CA ASP A 69 23.43 -11.24 -7.37
C ASP A 69 22.54 -11.22 -8.61
N ALA A 70 22.80 -10.28 -9.51
CA ALA A 70 22.09 -10.14 -10.78
C ALA A 70 22.35 -11.31 -11.75
N ALA A 71 23.47 -12.01 -11.61
CA ALA A 71 23.83 -13.16 -12.45
C ALA A 71 23.14 -14.45 -11.98
N ARG A 72 22.63 -14.47 -10.75
CA ARG A 72 21.91 -15.62 -10.20
C ARG A 72 20.53 -15.78 -10.89
N PRO A 73 20.18 -17.00 -11.34
CA PRO A 73 18.82 -17.26 -11.79
C PRO A 73 17.79 -16.93 -10.69
N PRO A 74 16.60 -16.40 -11.04
CA PRO A 74 15.55 -16.15 -10.06
C PRO A 74 15.20 -17.42 -9.29
N ARG A 75 15.03 -17.31 -7.96
CA ARG A 75 14.41 -18.34 -7.14
C ARG A 75 12.91 -18.32 -7.36
N ALA A 76 12.23 -19.42 -7.05
CA ALA A 76 10.79 -19.56 -7.23
C ALA A 76 9.96 -18.55 -6.41
N ASP A 77 10.52 -17.99 -5.35
CA ASP A 77 9.89 -17.03 -4.44
C ASP A 77 10.38 -15.57 -4.61
N ASP A 78 11.32 -15.30 -5.54
CA ASP A 78 11.84 -13.95 -5.76
C ASP A 78 10.84 -13.00 -6.45
N TRP A 79 9.84 -13.55 -7.14
CA TRP A 79 8.92 -12.76 -7.96
C TRP A 79 8.06 -11.80 -7.14
N HIS A 80 7.50 -12.25 -6.00
CA HIS A 80 6.53 -11.48 -5.26
C HIS A 80 7.15 -10.23 -4.63
N GLY A 81 8.25 -10.37 -3.89
CA GLY A 81 8.93 -9.22 -3.29
C GLY A 81 9.52 -8.26 -4.34
N THR A 82 10.02 -8.79 -5.47
CA THR A 82 10.45 -7.92 -6.57
C THR A 82 9.29 -7.12 -7.14
N GLN A 83 8.12 -7.74 -7.33
CA GLN A 83 6.92 -7.06 -7.84
C GLN A 83 6.43 -5.99 -6.87
N THR A 84 6.32 -6.29 -5.57
CA THR A 84 5.87 -5.32 -4.57
C THR A 84 6.81 -4.12 -4.47
N CYS A 85 8.13 -4.37 -4.53
CA CYS A 85 9.14 -3.32 -4.54
C CYS A 85 9.04 -2.43 -5.79
N VAL A 86 8.91 -3.02 -6.98
CA VAL A 86 8.78 -2.25 -8.24
C VAL A 86 7.47 -1.48 -8.31
N VAL A 87 6.35 -2.04 -7.84
CA VAL A 87 5.05 -1.33 -7.77
C VAL A 87 5.16 -0.06 -6.91
N ALA A 88 5.86 -0.11 -5.78
CA ALA A 88 6.07 1.06 -4.93
C ALA A 88 7.09 2.04 -5.50
N ALA A 89 8.25 1.52 -5.94
CA ALA A 89 9.47 2.30 -6.12
C ALA A 89 10.23 2.02 -7.42
N GLY A 90 9.66 1.29 -8.36
CA GLY A 90 10.27 1.06 -9.68
C GLY A 90 10.45 2.37 -10.45
N SER A 91 11.59 2.52 -11.13
CA SER A 91 11.85 3.68 -11.99
C SER A 91 11.04 3.67 -13.29
N GLY A 92 10.43 2.52 -13.64
CA GLY A 92 9.78 2.31 -14.92
C GLY A 92 10.76 2.20 -16.09
N PHE A 93 12.02 1.87 -15.83
CA PHE A 93 13.07 1.81 -16.85
C PHE A 93 12.70 0.93 -18.05
N LEU A 94 12.05 -0.23 -17.81
CA LEU A 94 11.61 -1.14 -18.88
C LEU A 94 10.29 -0.72 -19.56
N SER A 95 9.70 0.40 -19.17
CA SER A 95 8.45 0.95 -19.74
C SER A 95 8.57 2.44 -20.12
N ASP A 96 9.79 2.96 -20.31
CA ASP A 96 10.03 4.38 -20.58
C ASP A 96 9.31 5.32 -19.59
N GLY A 97 9.24 4.89 -18.31
CA GLY A 97 8.62 5.63 -17.21
C GLY A 97 7.11 5.44 -17.05
N VAL A 98 6.42 4.71 -17.93
CA VAL A 98 4.96 4.53 -17.89
C VAL A 98 4.52 3.82 -16.60
N TYR A 99 5.15 2.70 -16.27
CA TYR A 99 4.80 1.89 -15.07
C TYR A 99 5.76 2.14 -13.91
N ARG A 100 6.12 3.40 -13.68
CA ARG A 100 6.92 3.77 -12.51
C ARG A 100 6.08 3.73 -11.23
N GLY A 101 6.70 3.35 -10.12
CA GLY A 101 6.13 3.52 -8.79
C GLY A 101 6.12 4.99 -8.37
N LEU A 102 5.29 5.37 -7.40
CA LEU A 102 5.22 6.75 -6.91
C LEU A 102 6.54 7.17 -6.24
N ALA A 103 7.19 6.25 -5.51
CA ALA A 103 8.46 6.51 -4.83
C ALA A 103 9.68 6.12 -5.70
N SER A 104 9.67 6.51 -6.99
CA SER A 104 10.62 6.04 -8.01
C SER A 104 12.09 6.45 -7.80
N GLU A 105 12.39 7.35 -6.87
CA GLU A 105 13.75 7.77 -6.48
C GLU A 105 14.07 7.44 -5.01
N ALA A 106 13.19 6.73 -4.30
CA ALA A 106 13.48 6.24 -2.96
C ALA A 106 14.66 5.25 -2.97
N SER A 107 15.46 5.27 -1.91
CA SER A 107 16.46 4.24 -1.63
C SER A 107 15.78 2.98 -1.08
N LEU A 108 16.38 1.82 -1.31
CA LEU A 108 15.74 0.53 -1.07
C LEU A 108 16.60 -0.35 -0.14
N VAL A 109 15.93 -1.01 0.78
CA VAL A 109 16.49 -2.09 1.60
C VAL A 109 15.58 -3.30 1.42
N LEU A 110 16.17 -4.44 1.05
CA LEU A 110 15.41 -5.64 0.70
C LEU A 110 15.70 -6.74 1.74
N VAL A 111 14.65 -7.19 2.43
CA VAL A 111 14.76 -8.20 3.49
C VAL A 111 13.94 -9.43 3.11
N ARG A 112 14.62 -10.50 2.72
CA ARG A 112 14.03 -11.78 2.36
C ARG A 112 13.71 -12.58 3.61
N VAL A 113 12.46 -13.04 3.74
CA VAL A 113 11.98 -13.80 4.90
C VAL A 113 11.41 -15.19 4.53
N ALA A 114 11.32 -15.56 3.24
CA ALA A 114 10.85 -16.87 2.87
C ALA A 114 11.97 -17.91 2.80
N ARG A 115 11.61 -19.15 3.15
CA ARG A 115 12.40 -20.35 2.88
C ARG A 115 11.50 -21.37 2.17
N ASP A 116 11.95 -21.84 1.00
CA ASP A 116 11.22 -22.83 0.20
C ASP A 116 9.76 -22.42 -0.08
N GLY A 117 9.54 -21.15 -0.39
CA GLY A 117 8.23 -20.58 -0.69
C GLY A 117 7.32 -20.37 0.53
N LYS A 118 7.80 -20.59 1.75
CA LYS A 118 7.04 -20.40 3.00
C LYS A 118 7.62 -19.28 3.83
N ILE A 119 6.73 -18.52 4.47
CA ILE A 119 7.08 -17.46 5.42
C ILE A 119 6.54 -17.88 6.79
N SER A 120 7.39 -17.88 7.82
CA SER A 120 6.99 -18.15 9.20
C SER A 120 6.94 -16.85 10.02
N GLU A 121 6.17 -16.83 11.11
CA GLU A 121 6.14 -15.71 12.04
C GLU A 121 7.52 -15.40 12.63
N ASP A 122 8.35 -16.42 12.88
CA ASP A 122 9.73 -16.22 13.34
C ASP A 122 10.61 -15.52 12.30
N ALA A 123 10.43 -15.85 11.02
CA ALA A 123 11.17 -15.19 9.95
C ALA A 123 10.74 -13.73 9.78
N ILE A 124 9.44 -13.44 9.91
CA ILE A 124 8.91 -12.07 9.91
C ILE A 124 9.51 -11.29 11.10
N ALA A 125 9.48 -11.88 12.29
CA ALA A 125 10.05 -11.28 13.49
C ALA A 125 11.54 -10.98 13.33
N SER A 126 12.33 -11.93 12.84
CA SER A 126 13.77 -11.76 12.58
C SER A 126 14.05 -10.67 11.54
N GLY A 127 13.23 -10.59 10.48
CA GLY A 127 13.32 -9.53 9.48
C GLY A 127 13.04 -8.15 10.07
N LEU A 128 12.00 -8.02 10.91
CA LEU A 128 11.69 -6.78 11.62
C LEU A 128 12.80 -6.38 12.60
N GLU A 129 13.33 -7.32 13.37
CA GLU A 129 14.46 -7.06 14.28
C GLU A 129 15.66 -6.51 13.51
N TRP A 130 16.03 -7.15 12.39
CA TRP A 130 17.12 -6.68 11.55
C TRP A 130 16.88 -5.27 11.01
N VAL A 131 15.66 -4.96 10.56
CA VAL A 131 15.30 -3.60 10.09
C VAL A 131 15.43 -2.58 11.21
N ILE A 132 14.93 -2.87 12.41
CA ILE A 132 15.04 -2.00 13.59
C ILE A 132 16.51 -1.72 13.92
N GLU A 133 17.35 -2.75 13.95
CA GLU A 133 18.77 -2.62 14.27
C GLU A 133 19.57 -1.85 13.23
N ASN A 134 19.16 -1.93 11.96
CA ASN A 134 19.88 -1.31 10.84
C ASN A 134 19.22 -0.02 10.32
N ARG A 135 18.14 0.47 10.98
CA ARG A 135 17.38 1.64 10.51
C ARG A 135 18.23 2.90 10.37
N GLU A 136 19.07 3.18 11.35
CA GLU A 136 19.95 4.36 11.32
C GLU A 136 21.04 4.24 10.27
N ARG A 137 21.66 3.05 10.16
CA ARG A 137 22.72 2.78 9.20
C ARG A 137 22.29 3.02 7.76
N HIS A 138 21.07 2.65 7.42
CA HIS A 138 20.52 2.77 6.06
C HIS A 138 19.49 3.91 5.92
N GLY A 139 19.24 4.69 6.96
CA GLY A 139 18.28 5.78 6.95
C GLY A 139 16.85 5.31 6.67
N ILE A 140 16.47 4.11 7.13
CA ILE A 140 15.15 3.53 6.86
C ILE A 140 14.08 4.36 7.58
N ARG A 141 13.04 4.76 6.84
CA ARG A 141 11.91 5.53 7.37
C ARG A 141 10.56 4.84 7.15
N VAL A 142 10.45 4.00 6.12
CA VAL A 142 9.22 3.29 5.78
C VAL A 142 9.53 1.80 5.67
N VAL A 143 8.61 0.96 6.14
CA VAL A 143 8.67 -0.49 5.99
C VAL A 143 7.40 -0.95 5.29
N SER A 144 7.53 -1.61 4.16
CA SER A 144 6.43 -2.22 3.39
C SER A 144 6.44 -3.74 3.60
N MET A 145 5.31 -4.28 4.06
CA MET A 145 5.16 -5.70 4.36
C MET A 145 3.95 -6.28 3.63
N SER A 146 4.22 -7.03 2.55
CA SER A 146 3.17 -7.70 1.76
C SER A 146 3.06 -9.18 2.13
N LEU A 147 3.01 -9.45 3.42
CA LEU A 147 3.02 -10.78 4.03
C LEU A 147 2.12 -10.80 5.27
N GLY A 148 1.86 -11.97 5.82
CA GLY A 148 1.11 -12.15 7.06
C GLY A 148 1.58 -13.38 7.83
N GLY A 149 1.39 -13.33 9.16
CA GLY A 149 1.57 -14.47 10.04
C GLY A 149 0.42 -15.48 9.96
N ASP A 150 0.40 -16.40 10.90
CA ASP A 150 -0.52 -17.54 10.86
C ASP A 150 -1.82 -17.30 11.66
N LEU A 151 -1.74 -16.57 12.78
CA LEU A 151 -2.85 -16.39 13.71
C LEU A 151 -2.99 -14.96 14.20
N ASP A 152 -4.22 -14.47 14.25
CA ASP A 152 -4.59 -13.25 14.95
C ASP A 152 -4.65 -13.51 16.46
N ARG A 153 -3.68 -12.99 17.21
CA ARG A 153 -3.55 -13.07 18.66
C ARG A 153 -3.51 -11.69 19.28
N PRO A 154 -3.89 -11.54 20.55
CA PRO A 154 -3.68 -10.28 21.26
C PRO A 154 -2.24 -9.77 21.15
N LEU A 155 -2.05 -8.46 21.14
CA LEU A 155 -0.73 -7.82 21.06
C LEU A 155 0.25 -8.41 22.08
N ALA A 156 -0.22 -8.67 23.30
CA ALA A 156 0.61 -9.23 24.39
C ALA A 156 1.17 -10.63 24.06
N GLU A 157 0.57 -11.37 23.13
CA GLU A 157 0.93 -12.74 22.76
C GLU A 157 1.57 -12.84 21.35
N SER A 158 1.55 -11.76 20.57
CA SER A 158 2.09 -11.72 19.21
C SER A 158 3.45 -11.04 19.17
N ARG A 159 4.53 -11.83 19.04
CA ARG A 159 5.90 -11.28 18.88
C ARG A 159 6.00 -10.37 17.67
N VAL A 160 5.37 -10.72 16.56
CA VAL A 160 5.38 -9.92 15.33
C VAL A 160 4.73 -8.55 15.57
N ASN A 161 3.56 -8.49 16.23
CA ASN A 161 2.91 -7.24 16.56
C ASN A 161 3.71 -6.41 17.57
N GLN A 162 4.32 -7.01 18.59
CA GLN A 162 5.18 -6.32 19.55
C GLN A 162 6.39 -5.67 18.87
N LEU A 163 7.02 -6.38 17.93
CA LEU A 163 8.12 -5.85 17.14
C LEU A 163 7.67 -4.74 16.18
N ALA A 164 6.49 -4.88 15.60
CA ALA A 164 5.90 -3.83 14.77
C ALA A 164 5.65 -2.54 15.58
N GLU A 165 5.09 -2.65 16.80
CA GLU A 165 4.92 -1.50 17.69
C GLU A 165 6.26 -0.88 18.10
N ARG A 166 7.26 -1.71 18.40
CA ARG A 166 8.63 -1.24 18.69
C ARG A 166 9.21 -0.48 17.49
N ALA A 167 9.08 -1.02 16.29
CA ALA A 167 9.57 -0.38 15.08
C ALA A 167 8.94 1.01 14.87
N VAL A 168 7.62 1.15 15.12
CA VAL A 168 6.93 2.45 15.05
C VAL A 168 7.43 3.39 16.15
N ALA A 169 7.61 2.91 17.39
CA ALA A 169 8.18 3.70 18.49
C ALA A 169 9.62 4.17 18.17
N ASP A 170 10.38 3.36 17.42
CA ASP A 170 11.74 3.67 16.98
C ASP A 170 11.79 4.55 15.70
N GLY A 171 10.65 5.09 15.24
CA GLY A 171 10.57 6.09 14.18
C GLY A 171 10.28 5.55 12.77
N LEU A 172 9.88 4.30 12.62
CA LEU A 172 9.55 3.66 11.35
C LEU A 172 8.05 3.71 11.04
N VAL A 173 7.69 4.14 9.84
CA VAL A 173 6.32 4.01 9.32
C VAL A 173 6.13 2.59 8.80
N LEU A 174 5.25 1.80 9.41
CA LEU A 174 4.96 0.44 8.98
C LEU A 174 3.65 0.37 8.21
N VAL A 175 3.71 -0.20 7.02
CA VAL A 175 2.56 -0.41 6.13
C VAL A 175 2.46 -1.90 5.80
N ALA A 176 1.31 -2.51 6.07
CA ALA A 176 1.10 -3.94 5.86
C ALA A 176 -0.14 -4.24 5.03
N ALA A 177 -0.07 -5.28 4.21
CA ALA A 177 -1.22 -5.80 3.48
C ALA A 177 -2.24 -6.42 4.44
N ALA A 178 -3.52 -6.14 4.24
CA ALA A 178 -4.59 -6.68 5.08
C ALA A 178 -4.81 -8.19 4.88
N GLY A 179 -4.38 -8.74 3.73
CA GLY A 179 -4.65 -10.12 3.32
C GLY A 179 -5.75 -10.22 2.27
N ASN A 180 -5.92 -11.39 1.65
CA ASN A 180 -6.71 -11.61 0.45
C ASN A 180 -7.87 -12.63 0.63
N SER A 181 -8.33 -12.84 1.85
CA SER A 181 -9.28 -13.91 2.17
C SER A 181 -10.70 -13.43 2.49
N GLY A 182 -11.04 -12.18 2.19
CA GLY A 182 -12.31 -11.55 2.56
C GLY A 182 -13.42 -11.63 1.50
N CYS A 183 -13.36 -12.55 0.52
CA CYS A 183 -14.40 -12.71 -0.50
C CYS A 183 -15.72 -13.32 0.01
N GLY A 184 -15.72 -13.91 1.17
CA GLY A 184 -16.87 -14.56 1.77
C GLY A 184 -17.24 -13.94 3.11
N GLU A 185 -17.29 -14.78 4.12
CA GLU A 185 -17.48 -14.38 5.52
C GLU A 185 -16.27 -13.60 6.05
N ARG A 186 -16.43 -13.00 7.24
CA ARG A 186 -15.36 -12.25 7.91
C ARG A 186 -14.07 -13.07 7.98
N HIS A 187 -13.03 -12.61 7.33
CA HIS A 187 -11.70 -13.17 7.45
C HIS A 187 -10.79 -12.10 8.02
N ARG A 188 -10.31 -12.32 9.23
CA ARG A 188 -9.50 -11.36 9.98
C ARG A 188 -8.18 -11.07 9.28
N CYS A 189 -7.68 -9.87 9.47
CA CYS A 189 -6.28 -9.57 9.16
C CYS A 189 -5.35 -10.39 10.06
N LEU A 190 -4.13 -10.57 9.63
CA LEU A 190 -3.10 -11.31 10.36
C LEU A 190 -1.92 -10.37 10.72
N PRO A 191 -1.13 -10.69 11.74
CA PRO A 191 0.09 -9.93 12.04
C PRO A 191 1.00 -9.81 10.80
N PRO A 192 1.65 -8.66 10.57
CA PRO A 192 1.71 -7.45 11.40
C PRO A 192 0.55 -6.47 11.16
N ALA A 193 -0.38 -6.72 10.22
CA ALA A 193 -1.48 -5.81 9.92
C ALA A 193 -2.44 -5.59 11.10
N THR A 194 -2.45 -6.49 12.09
CA THR A 194 -3.27 -6.39 13.30
C THR A 194 -2.67 -5.49 14.38
N ALA A 195 -1.41 -5.11 14.28
CA ALA A 195 -0.78 -4.22 15.25
C ALA A 195 -1.43 -2.81 15.25
N PRO A 196 -1.62 -2.18 16.43
CA PRO A 196 -2.32 -0.90 16.55
C PRO A 196 -1.72 0.23 15.71
N SER A 197 -0.40 0.37 15.71
CA SER A 197 0.30 1.47 15.04
C SER A 197 0.61 1.21 13.56
N VAL A 198 0.47 -0.03 13.09
CA VAL A 198 0.67 -0.40 11.69
C VAL A 198 -0.49 0.11 10.82
N ILE A 199 -0.17 0.61 9.64
CA ILE A 199 -1.15 1.00 8.62
C ILE A 199 -1.53 -0.25 7.82
N ALA A 200 -2.68 -0.86 8.15
CA ALA A 200 -3.20 -2.01 7.41
C ALA A 200 -3.97 -1.55 6.17
N VAL A 201 -3.57 -2.04 5.01
CA VAL A 201 -4.09 -1.60 3.72
C VAL A 201 -4.90 -2.71 3.06
N GLY A 202 -6.19 -2.45 2.89
CA GLY A 202 -7.08 -3.25 2.05
C GLY A 202 -7.01 -2.82 0.58
N GLY A 203 -7.84 -3.43 -0.24
CA GLY A 203 -7.82 -3.20 -1.67
C GLY A 203 -9.15 -2.76 -2.25
N TYR A 204 -9.08 -2.00 -3.33
CA TYR A 204 -10.23 -1.70 -4.18
C TYR A 204 -9.96 -2.07 -5.64
N ASP A 205 -11.06 -2.21 -6.39
CA ASP A 205 -11.12 -2.39 -7.85
C ASP A 205 -11.68 -1.12 -8.48
N ASP A 206 -10.88 -0.38 -9.22
CA ASP A 206 -11.32 0.76 -10.03
C ASP A 206 -11.75 0.37 -11.44
N ARG A 207 -11.81 -0.94 -11.72
CA ARG A 207 -12.15 -1.50 -13.03
C ARG A 207 -11.27 -1.01 -14.17
N ASN A 208 -10.08 -0.54 -13.84
CA ASN A 208 -9.16 0.09 -14.80
C ASN A 208 -9.82 1.28 -15.54
N ASP A 209 -10.76 1.99 -14.88
CA ASP A 209 -11.46 3.17 -15.42
C ASP A 209 -10.72 4.45 -14.99
N PRO A 210 -10.16 5.25 -15.93
CA PRO A 210 -9.45 6.48 -15.61
C PRO A 210 -10.35 7.53 -14.91
N GLU A 211 -11.65 7.49 -15.15
CA GLU A 211 -12.61 8.39 -14.50
C GLU A 211 -13.08 7.88 -13.13
N ARG A 212 -12.76 6.63 -12.78
CA ARG A 212 -13.12 6.00 -11.49
C ARG A 212 -14.58 6.18 -11.11
N ARG A 213 -15.47 6.06 -12.10
CA ARG A 213 -16.91 6.21 -11.91
C ARG A 213 -17.50 5.20 -10.93
N GLN A 214 -16.86 4.05 -10.83
CA GLN A 214 -17.25 2.98 -9.92
C GLN A 214 -16.03 2.39 -9.24
N ILE A 215 -16.05 2.37 -7.92
CA ILE A 215 -15.04 1.70 -7.09
C ILE A 215 -15.71 0.48 -6.46
N GLY A 216 -15.19 -0.70 -6.76
CA GLY A 216 -15.53 -1.96 -6.13
C GLY A 216 -14.56 -2.34 -5.02
N LEU A 217 -14.96 -3.27 -4.16
CA LEU A 217 -14.05 -3.83 -3.17
C LEU A 217 -13.25 -5.00 -3.76
N TYR A 218 -11.98 -5.03 -3.42
CA TYR A 218 -11.18 -6.26 -3.53
C TYR A 218 -11.53 -7.23 -2.38
N CYS A 219 -11.14 -8.49 -2.52
CA CYS A 219 -11.33 -9.55 -1.49
C CYS A 219 -10.39 -9.41 -0.29
N SER A 220 -10.17 -8.21 0.21
CA SER A 220 -9.31 -7.97 1.36
C SER A 220 -9.84 -8.63 2.61
N SER A 221 -8.97 -9.19 3.45
CA SER A 221 -9.30 -9.55 4.82
C SER A 221 -9.75 -8.31 5.60
N PHE A 222 -10.69 -8.47 6.52
CA PHE A 222 -11.28 -7.36 7.27
C PHE A 222 -11.93 -7.84 8.58
N GLY A 223 -12.18 -6.90 9.48
CA GLY A 223 -12.93 -7.13 10.72
C GLY A 223 -12.16 -6.71 11.96
N GLU A 224 -12.67 -7.11 13.11
CA GLU A 224 -12.03 -6.86 14.40
C GLU A 224 -10.89 -7.84 14.63
N THR A 225 -9.76 -7.32 15.09
CA THR A 225 -8.60 -8.10 15.56
C THR A 225 -8.89 -8.72 16.94
N ALA A 226 -7.96 -9.55 17.43
CA ALA A 226 -8.04 -10.12 18.78
C ALA A 226 -8.05 -9.04 19.89
N ASP A 227 -7.49 -7.85 19.62
CA ASP A 227 -7.51 -6.68 20.51
C ASP A 227 -8.71 -5.75 20.29
N GLY A 228 -9.70 -6.15 19.47
CA GLY A 228 -10.90 -5.35 19.18
C GLY A 228 -10.67 -4.17 18.22
N LEU A 229 -9.56 -4.15 17.48
CA LEU A 229 -9.27 -3.11 16.50
C LEU A 229 -9.92 -3.44 15.16
N VAL A 230 -10.49 -2.44 14.50
CA VAL A 230 -11.06 -2.61 13.16
C VAL A 230 -9.97 -2.41 12.10
N LYS A 231 -9.76 -3.42 11.27
CA LYS A 231 -8.83 -3.43 10.13
C LYS A 231 -9.59 -3.84 8.86
N PRO A 232 -9.15 -3.38 7.65
CA PRO A 232 -8.05 -2.47 7.37
C PRO A 232 -8.39 -1.02 7.75
N GLU A 233 -7.37 -0.14 7.83
CA GLU A 233 -7.59 1.27 8.10
C GLU A 233 -7.93 2.08 6.84
N LEU A 234 -7.43 1.70 5.68
CA LEU A 234 -7.74 2.33 4.39
C LEU A 234 -7.61 1.32 3.25
N ILE A 235 -8.07 1.70 2.08
CA ILE A 235 -7.96 0.90 0.85
C ILE A 235 -7.17 1.65 -0.24
N ALA A 236 -6.40 0.88 -1.01
CA ALA A 236 -5.62 1.37 -2.15
C ALA A 236 -5.83 0.45 -3.37
N PRO A 237 -5.35 0.80 -4.59
CA PRO A 237 -5.53 -0.04 -5.77
C PRO A 237 -4.97 -1.45 -5.53
N ALA A 238 -5.82 -2.47 -5.67
CA ALA A 238 -5.45 -3.88 -5.49
C ALA A 238 -5.77 -4.74 -6.70
N MET A 239 -6.34 -4.17 -7.74
CA MET A 239 -6.62 -4.85 -9.01
C MET A 239 -6.07 -4.04 -10.18
N TRP A 240 -5.80 -4.74 -11.29
CA TRP A 240 -5.28 -4.11 -12.52
C TRP A 240 -3.92 -3.41 -12.30
N VAL A 241 -3.11 -3.90 -11.37
CA VAL A 241 -1.80 -3.29 -11.09
C VAL A 241 -0.77 -3.85 -12.07
N ALA A 242 -0.01 -2.97 -12.72
CA ALA A 242 1.13 -3.38 -13.54
C ALA A 242 2.31 -3.74 -12.64
N ALA A 243 2.79 -4.97 -12.72
CA ALA A 243 3.97 -5.44 -12.00
C ALA A 243 4.98 -6.10 -12.95
N PRO A 244 6.27 -6.08 -12.65
CA PRO A 244 7.30 -6.60 -13.55
C PRO A 244 7.24 -8.13 -13.67
N ILE A 245 7.64 -8.62 -14.84
CA ILE A 245 7.97 -10.01 -15.06
C ILE A 245 9.49 -10.16 -14.86
N LEU A 246 9.90 -11.12 -14.04
CA LEU A 246 11.30 -11.27 -13.69
C LEU A 246 12.16 -11.70 -14.90
N PRO A 247 13.21 -10.92 -15.25
CA PRO A 247 14.17 -11.34 -16.28
C PRO A 247 14.80 -12.71 -15.96
N GLY A 248 15.06 -13.48 -17.00
CA GLY A 248 15.65 -14.82 -16.84
C GLY A 248 14.65 -15.93 -16.54
N THR A 249 13.35 -15.63 -16.43
CA THR A 249 12.30 -16.63 -16.27
C THR A 249 11.73 -17.08 -17.62
N PRO A 250 11.16 -18.30 -17.72
CA PRO A 250 10.46 -18.74 -18.92
C PRO A 250 9.29 -17.80 -19.29
N GLN A 251 8.60 -17.26 -18.28
CA GLN A 251 7.52 -16.31 -18.48
C GLN A 251 8.01 -15.02 -19.14
N TYR A 252 9.17 -14.50 -18.76
CA TYR A 252 9.77 -13.32 -19.38
C TYR A 252 10.07 -13.54 -20.86
N VAL A 253 10.72 -14.67 -21.18
CA VAL A 253 11.04 -15.05 -22.58
C VAL A 253 9.78 -15.18 -23.42
N ARG A 254 8.72 -15.73 -22.84
CA ARG A 254 7.43 -15.88 -23.49
C ARG A 254 6.74 -14.53 -23.70
N ALA A 255 6.72 -13.67 -22.68
CA ALA A 255 6.14 -12.33 -22.77
C ALA A 255 6.83 -11.46 -23.82
N GLU A 256 8.16 -11.46 -23.88
CA GLU A 256 8.91 -10.78 -24.93
C GLU A 256 8.55 -11.31 -26.33
N SER A 257 8.42 -12.63 -26.46
CA SER A 257 8.09 -13.25 -27.73
C SER A 257 6.67 -12.88 -28.21
N LEU A 258 5.68 -12.91 -27.30
CA LEU A 258 4.31 -12.50 -27.58
C LEU A 258 4.20 -11.01 -27.93
N ALA A 259 4.88 -10.14 -27.18
CA ALA A 259 4.91 -8.71 -27.44
C ALA A 259 5.54 -8.40 -28.82
N ARG A 260 6.63 -9.08 -29.17
CA ARG A 260 7.26 -8.97 -30.49
C ARG A 260 6.34 -9.41 -31.61
N LEU A 261 5.62 -10.53 -31.44
CA LEU A 261 4.64 -11.02 -32.42
C LEU A 261 3.47 -10.04 -32.54
N ALA A 262 2.98 -9.49 -31.49
CA ALA A 262 1.92 -8.48 -31.50
C ALA A 262 2.29 -7.23 -32.30
N ALA A 263 3.56 -6.82 -32.24
CA ALA A 263 4.09 -5.68 -33.01
C ALA A 263 4.50 -6.04 -34.46
N THR A 264 4.50 -7.32 -34.84
CA THR A 264 4.94 -7.77 -36.18
C THR A 264 3.86 -7.53 -37.21
N PRO A 265 4.12 -6.92 -38.40
CA PRO A 265 3.16 -6.78 -39.49
C PRO A 265 2.69 -8.15 -40.03
N ASP A 266 1.44 -8.21 -40.52
CA ASP A 266 0.78 -9.46 -40.91
C ASP A 266 1.55 -10.23 -41.99
N ASN A 267 2.14 -9.53 -42.95
CA ASN A 267 2.95 -10.14 -44.03
C ASN A 267 4.24 -10.82 -43.53
N ARG A 268 4.66 -10.59 -42.28
CA ARG A 268 5.84 -11.22 -41.65
C ARG A 268 5.46 -12.13 -40.47
N LEU A 269 4.19 -12.14 -40.10
CA LEU A 269 3.74 -12.74 -38.83
C LEU A 269 3.94 -14.26 -38.80
N ALA A 270 3.63 -14.96 -39.89
CA ALA A 270 3.84 -16.41 -39.97
C ALA A 270 5.33 -16.80 -39.79
N GLY A 271 6.24 -16.08 -40.47
CA GLY A 271 7.67 -16.32 -40.32
C GLY A 271 8.19 -15.99 -38.93
N ALA A 272 7.68 -14.89 -38.32
CA ALA A 272 8.03 -14.52 -36.95
C ALA A 272 7.52 -15.53 -35.93
N LEU A 273 6.30 -16.07 -36.10
CA LEU A 273 5.74 -17.12 -35.26
C LEU A 273 6.58 -18.40 -35.32
N ALA A 274 6.96 -18.83 -36.55
CA ALA A 274 7.81 -20.00 -36.73
C ALA A 274 9.18 -19.84 -36.02
N ALA A 275 9.79 -18.66 -36.12
CA ALA A 275 11.06 -18.34 -35.47
C ALA A 275 10.95 -18.24 -33.89
N ALA A 276 9.76 -17.92 -33.39
CA ALA A 276 9.52 -17.81 -31.97
C ALA A 276 9.05 -19.13 -31.30
N ARG A 277 8.84 -20.18 -32.07
CA ARG A 277 8.17 -21.43 -31.66
C ARG A 277 8.79 -22.06 -30.42
N ASP A 278 10.10 -22.18 -30.38
CA ASP A 278 10.82 -22.78 -29.22
C ASP A 278 10.68 -21.94 -27.95
N ARG A 279 10.65 -20.61 -28.08
CA ARG A 279 10.49 -19.67 -26.96
C ARG A 279 9.06 -19.64 -26.43
N LEU A 280 8.08 -19.97 -27.28
CA LEU A 280 6.65 -20.02 -26.92
C LEU A 280 6.25 -21.38 -26.37
N GLY A 281 7.10 -22.39 -26.46
CA GLY A 281 6.79 -23.78 -26.15
C GLY A 281 6.08 -24.45 -27.35
N ALA A 282 6.69 -25.48 -27.93
CA ALA A 282 6.26 -26.12 -29.17
C ALA A 282 4.80 -26.63 -29.15
N SER A 283 4.27 -26.98 -27.98
CA SER A 283 2.88 -27.43 -27.79
C SER A 283 1.84 -26.30 -27.77
N LEU A 284 2.28 -25.03 -27.66
CA LEU A 284 1.42 -23.88 -27.43
C LEU A 284 1.30 -22.95 -28.60
N ALA A 285 2.21 -23.02 -29.58
CA ALA A 285 2.15 -22.22 -30.78
C ALA A 285 1.51 -23.06 -31.92
N PRO A 286 0.29 -22.72 -32.37
CA PRO A 286 -0.37 -23.47 -33.45
C PRO A 286 0.38 -23.30 -34.77
N GLU A 287 0.33 -24.33 -35.62
CA GLU A 287 0.72 -24.21 -37.01
C GLU A 287 -0.35 -23.42 -37.79
N MET A 288 -0.23 -22.09 -37.77
CA MET A 288 -1.19 -21.21 -38.42
C MET A 288 -0.52 -20.52 -39.60
N ALA A 289 -1.14 -20.64 -40.77
CA ALA A 289 -0.77 -19.90 -41.97
C ALA A 289 -1.57 -18.60 -42.12
N ASP A 290 -2.76 -18.52 -41.49
CA ASP A 290 -3.65 -17.37 -41.55
C ASP A 290 -3.29 -16.30 -40.55
N PRO A 291 -2.92 -15.06 -40.96
CA PRO A 291 -2.56 -13.98 -40.05
C PRO A 291 -3.66 -13.62 -39.05
N GLU A 292 -4.93 -13.68 -39.42
CA GLU A 292 -6.03 -13.38 -38.49
C GLU A 292 -6.13 -14.43 -37.37
N ALA A 293 -5.93 -15.71 -37.72
CA ALA A 293 -5.92 -16.77 -36.71
C ALA A 293 -4.74 -16.61 -35.75
N VAL A 294 -3.56 -16.22 -36.25
CA VAL A 294 -2.39 -15.91 -35.42
C VAL A 294 -2.66 -14.71 -34.49
N ARG A 295 -3.29 -13.64 -35.00
CA ARG A 295 -3.67 -12.48 -34.18
C ARG A 295 -4.63 -12.87 -33.05
N ARG A 296 -5.69 -13.62 -33.35
CA ARG A 296 -6.62 -14.11 -32.33
C ARG A 296 -5.92 -14.94 -31.25
N TRP A 297 -4.97 -15.79 -31.65
CA TRP A 297 -4.19 -16.58 -30.72
C TRP A 297 -3.25 -15.71 -29.87
N ILE A 298 -2.54 -14.74 -30.45
CA ILE A 298 -1.70 -13.77 -29.69
C ILE A 298 -2.58 -13.02 -28.69
N ASP A 299 -3.70 -12.47 -29.12
CA ASP A 299 -4.63 -11.74 -28.27
C ASP A 299 -5.18 -12.63 -27.14
N GLY A 300 -5.52 -13.88 -27.43
CA GLY A 300 -5.94 -14.86 -26.43
C GLY A 300 -4.85 -15.18 -25.41
N SER A 301 -3.60 -15.33 -25.88
CA SER A 301 -2.43 -15.60 -25.01
C SER A 301 -2.11 -14.41 -24.11
N LEU A 302 -2.08 -13.19 -24.64
CA LEU A 302 -1.85 -11.96 -23.88
C LEU A 302 -2.89 -11.81 -22.75
N ARG A 303 -4.16 -12.12 -23.05
CA ARG A 303 -5.24 -12.09 -22.03
C ARG A 303 -5.09 -13.15 -20.98
N SER A 304 -4.94 -14.41 -21.39
CA SER A 304 -4.90 -15.54 -20.46
C SER A 304 -3.72 -15.45 -19.52
N GLU A 305 -2.61 -14.88 -19.97
CA GLU A 305 -1.39 -14.69 -19.20
C GLU A 305 -1.31 -13.30 -18.55
N ARG A 306 -2.35 -12.45 -18.73
CA ARG A 306 -2.45 -11.11 -18.17
C ARG A 306 -1.25 -10.20 -18.50
N LEU A 307 -0.71 -10.35 -19.71
CA LEU A 307 0.47 -9.59 -20.14
C LEU A 307 0.09 -8.17 -20.56
N VAL A 308 0.70 -7.20 -19.93
CA VAL A 308 0.52 -5.77 -20.20
C VAL A 308 1.51 -5.31 -21.28
N SER A 309 2.74 -5.81 -21.22
CA SER A 309 3.81 -5.54 -22.19
C SER A 309 4.82 -6.69 -22.19
N ALA A 310 5.94 -6.50 -22.87
CA ALA A 310 7.05 -7.45 -22.86
C ALA A 310 7.62 -7.71 -21.46
N HIS A 311 7.49 -6.73 -20.55
CA HIS A 311 8.17 -6.73 -19.25
C HIS A 311 7.23 -6.62 -18.06
N TYR A 312 5.94 -6.43 -18.30
CA TYR A 312 4.95 -6.23 -17.24
C TYR A 312 3.72 -7.11 -17.45
N GLN A 313 3.17 -7.53 -16.32
CA GLN A 313 1.91 -8.28 -16.24
C GLN A 313 0.94 -7.60 -15.28
N GLN A 314 -0.34 -7.88 -15.43
CA GLN A 314 -1.35 -7.48 -14.47
C GLN A 314 -1.33 -8.42 -13.26
N VAL A 315 -1.33 -7.83 -12.08
CA VAL A 315 -1.43 -8.54 -10.79
C VAL A 315 -2.54 -7.95 -9.94
N ASP A 316 -3.06 -8.77 -9.02
CA ASP A 316 -4.10 -8.38 -8.08
C ASP A 316 -3.70 -8.82 -6.66
N GLY A 317 -4.07 -8.04 -5.64
CA GLY A 317 -3.80 -8.36 -4.24
C GLY A 317 -3.58 -7.14 -3.35
N THR A 318 -3.91 -7.27 -2.07
CA THR A 318 -3.51 -6.28 -1.05
C THR A 318 -1.99 -6.16 -0.94
N SER A 319 -1.26 -7.20 -1.38
CA SER A 319 0.20 -7.18 -1.54
C SER A 319 0.70 -6.06 -2.46
N PHE A 320 -0.15 -5.54 -3.35
CA PHE A 320 0.17 -4.42 -4.24
C PHE A 320 -0.43 -3.10 -3.75
N ALA A 321 -1.52 -3.16 -2.99
CA ALA A 321 -2.11 -1.99 -2.35
C ALA A 321 -1.22 -1.42 -1.22
N ALA A 322 -0.64 -2.28 -0.39
CA ALA A 322 0.24 -1.86 0.70
C ALA A 322 1.50 -1.11 0.19
N PRO A 323 2.27 -1.60 -0.80
CA PRO A 323 3.41 -0.86 -1.33
C PRO A 323 3.02 0.49 -1.97
N VAL A 324 1.85 0.62 -2.57
CA VAL A 324 1.35 1.92 -3.05
C VAL A 324 1.13 2.87 -1.87
N ALA A 325 0.53 2.42 -0.76
CA ALA A 325 0.40 3.25 0.44
C ALA A 325 1.76 3.59 1.08
N ALA A 326 2.71 2.64 1.08
CA ALA A 326 4.08 2.87 1.54
C ALA A 326 4.81 3.92 0.68
N SER A 327 4.59 3.90 -0.64
CA SER A 327 5.16 4.93 -1.52
C SER A 327 4.58 6.32 -1.21
N VAL A 328 3.28 6.44 -0.95
CA VAL A 328 2.67 7.73 -0.53
C VAL A 328 3.27 8.20 0.80
N ALA A 329 3.47 7.29 1.77
CA ALA A 329 4.15 7.64 3.02
C ALA A 329 5.59 8.16 2.78
N ALA A 330 6.31 7.58 1.81
CA ALA A 330 7.63 8.08 1.42
C ALA A 330 7.57 9.48 0.79
N LEU A 331 6.59 9.77 -0.07
CA LEU A 331 6.38 11.12 -0.62
C LEU A 331 6.03 12.14 0.47
N MET A 332 5.24 11.74 1.48
CA MET A 332 4.93 12.60 2.63
C MET A 332 6.19 12.93 3.43
N LEU A 333 7.08 11.95 3.64
CA LEU A 333 8.35 12.14 4.35
C LEU A 333 9.38 12.93 3.52
N GLU A 334 9.37 12.84 2.19
CA GLU A 334 10.12 13.75 1.32
C GLU A 334 9.60 15.18 1.46
N ALA A 335 8.27 15.35 1.49
CA ALA A 335 7.64 16.66 1.66
C ALA A 335 7.90 17.27 3.04
N ASN A 336 7.97 16.46 4.07
CA ASN A 336 8.23 16.85 5.46
C ASN A 336 8.96 15.75 6.22
N PRO A 337 10.30 15.81 6.27
CA PRO A 337 11.13 14.80 6.96
C PRO A 337 10.92 14.74 8.47
N GLN A 338 10.26 15.74 9.08
CA GLN A 338 10.01 15.80 10.53
C GLN A 338 8.74 15.03 10.96
N LEU A 339 7.96 14.51 10.00
CA LEU A 339 6.79 13.72 10.36
C LEU A 339 7.17 12.46 11.14
N SER A 340 6.47 12.25 12.24
CA SER A 340 6.53 10.98 12.96
C SER A 340 5.73 9.88 12.25
N PRO A 341 5.97 8.60 12.56
CA PRO A 341 5.18 7.50 12.03
C PRO A 341 3.67 7.63 12.29
N LEU A 342 3.30 8.02 13.51
CA LEU A 342 1.89 8.24 13.87
C LEU A 342 1.31 9.47 13.18
N GLY A 343 2.12 10.51 12.94
CA GLY A 343 1.74 11.68 12.14
C GLY A 343 1.43 11.28 10.70
N VAL A 344 2.27 10.46 10.07
CA VAL A 344 2.01 9.91 8.72
C VAL A 344 0.71 9.10 8.72
N LYS A 345 0.54 8.16 9.67
CA LYS A 345 -0.68 7.37 9.78
C LYS A 345 -1.91 8.27 9.93
N ARG A 346 -1.91 9.21 10.87
CA ARG A 346 -2.99 10.14 11.12
C ARG A 346 -3.40 10.91 9.86
N ILE A 347 -2.43 11.49 9.14
CA ILE A 347 -2.69 12.25 7.91
C ILE A 347 -3.31 11.35 6.84
N LEU A 348 -2.77 10.14 6.62
CA LEU A 348 -3.34 9.20 5.66
C LEU A 348 -4.79 8.87 5.97
N LEU A 349 -5.13 8.64 7.25
CA LEU A 349 -6.50 8.32 7.65
C LEU A 349 -7.44 9.53 7.55
N GLN A 350 -6.98 10.72 7.94
CA GLN A 350 -7.77 11.95 7.86
C GLN A 350 -8.06 12.39 6.42
N THR A 351 -7.18 12.09 5.49
CA THR A 351 -7.30 12.47 4.09
C THR A 351 -7.92 11.40 3.21
N ALA A 352 -8.05 10.17 3.71
CA ALA A 352 -8.74 9.10 3.00
C ALA A 352 -10.19 9.49 2.68
N ARG A 353 -10.67 9.07 1.49
CA ARG A 353 -12.01 9.42 1.02
C ARG A 353 -12.96 8.24 1.16
N PRO A 354 -13.94 8.31 2.07
CA PRO A 354 -14.98 7.28 2.17
C PRO A 354 -15.77 7.15 0.86
N VAL A 355 -16.08 5.93 0.48
CA VAL A 355 -16.99 5.61 -0.63
C VAL A 355 -18.31 5.16 -0.01
N GLY A 356 -19.34 5.98 -0.14
CA GLY A 356 -20.59 5.83 0.62
C GLY A 356 -21.35 4.51 0.41
N GLU A 357 -21.16 3.86 -0.74
CA GLU A 357 -21.80 2.58 -1.05
C GLU A 357 -21.02 1.35 -0.51
N LEU A 358 -19.78 1.55 -0.03
CA LEU A 358 -18.94 0.46 0.45
C LEU A 358 -19.09 0.26 1.98
N PRO A 359 -19.16 -1.00 2.45
CA PRO A 359 -19.22 -1.29 3.88
C PRO A 359 -18.03 -0.72 4.66
N PRO A 360 -18.26 0.05 5.75
CA PRO A 360 -17.17 0.68 6.53
C PRO A 360 -16.11 -0.31 7.02
N LEU A 361 -16.53 -1.49 7.49
CA LEU A 361 -15.60 -2.52 7.97
C LEU A 361 -14.61 -3.00 6.90
N ARG A 362 -14.94 -2.81 5.62
CA ARG A 362 -14.10 -3.28 4.51
C ARG A 362 -13.24 -2.18 3.89
N GLN A 363 -13.65 -0.91 4.01
CA GLN A 363 -12.89 0.22 3.47
C GLN A 363 -12.09 1.00 4.52
N GLY A 364 -12.34 0.81 5.81
CA GLY A 364 -11.75 1.60 6.87
C GLY A 364 -12.16 3.08 6.76
N TYR A 365 -11.18 3.98 6.77
CA TYR A 365 -11.38 5.42 6.55
C TYR A 365 -11.65 5.77 5.07
N GLY A 366 -11.47 4.83 4.15
CA GLY A 366 -11.78 4.99 2.74
C GLY A 366 -10.58 4.82 1.81
N VAL A 367 -10.74 5.35 0.61
CA VAL A 367 -9.73 5.30 -0.46
C VAL A 367 -8.56 6.23 -0.15
N LEU A 368 -7.34 5.73 -0.26
CA LEU A 368 -6.10 6.50 -0.18
C LEU A 368 -6.12 7.71 -1.13
N ASP A 369 -5.95 8.91 -0.59
CA ASP A 369 -5.79 10.15 -1.37
C ASP A 369 -4.37 10.69 -1.23
N ALA A 370 -3.50 10.31 -2.16
CA ALA A 370 -2.10 10.70 -2.13
C ALA A 370 -1.91 12.23 -2.21
N ARG A 371 -2.72 12.92 -3.03
CA ARG A 371 -2.62 14.37 -3.21
C ARG A 371 -2.97 15.12 -1.93
N ALA A 372 -4.08 14.75 -1.29
CA ALA A 372 -4.51 15.37 -0.03
C ALA A 372 -3.53 15.03 1.11
N ALA A 373 -3.01 13.80 1.16
CA ALA A 373 -2.03 13.39 2.16
C ALA A 373 -0.72 14.19 2.06
N ILE A 374 -0.17 14.34 0.84
CA ILE A 374 1.06 15.12 0.60
C ILE A 374 0.83 16.62 0.90
N ALA A 375 -0.31 17.18 0.48
CA ALA A 375 -0.64 18.56 0.79
C ALA A 375 -0.71 18.81 2.30
N SER A 376 -1.34 17.92 3.05
CA SER A 376 -1.40 17.98 4.52
C SER A 376 -0.01 17.81 5.15
N ALA A 377 0.82 16.90 4.63
CA ALA A 377 2.19 16.70 5.11
C ALA A 377 3.06 17.96 4.99
N ARG A 378 2.93 18.72 3.89
CA ARG A 378 3.71 19.96 3.63
C ARG A 378 3.43 21.06 4.65
N ILE A 379 2.22 21.14 5.17
CA ILE A 379 1.79 22.21 6.09
C ILE A 379 1.82 21.80 7.55
N GLU A 380 2.04 20.52 7.84
CA GLU A 380 2.20 20.00 9.21
C GLU A 380 3.43 20.63 9.86
N LYS A 381 3.23 21.47 10.88
CA LYS A 381 4.32 22.26 11.48
C LYS A 381 4.96 21.60 12.69
N HIS A 382 4.32 20.58 13.25
CA HIS A 382 4.77 19.96 14.48
C HIS A 382 5.11 18.50 14.26
N ALA A 383 6.38 18.16 14.46
CA ALA A 383 6.75 16.79 14.75
C ALA A 383 5.90 16.32 15.93
N ASP A 384 5.20 15.25 15.71
CA ASP A 384 4.21 14.69 16.60
C ASP A 384 4.60 14.78 18.08
N ARG A 385 3.83 15.49 18.86
CA ARG A 385 3.86 15.31 20.30
C ARG A 385 2.96 14.13 20.61
N SER A 386 3.56 13.04 20.98
CA SER A 386 2.98 11.75 21.36
C SER A 386 1.93 11.87 22.49
N ALA A 387 0.81 12.50 22.26
CA ALA A 387 -0.32 12.57 23.18
C ALA A 387 -1.60 13.12 22.53
N THR A 388 -1.71 13.08 21.20
CA THR A 388 -2.99 13.39 20.55
C THR A 388 -3.88 12.17 20.70
N GLY A 389 -5.01 12.32 21.33
CA GLY A 389 -5.98 11.27 21.50
C GLY A 389 -6.89 11.53 22.66
N THR A 390 -8.03 10.90 22.61
CA THR A 390 -9.01 10.96 23.68
C THR A 390 -8.58 10.04 24.82
N ARG A 391 -8.55 10.59 26.03
CA ARG A 391 -8.20 9.85 27.24
C ARG A 391 -9.09 10.22 28.40
N LEU A 392 -9.27 9.31 29.34
CA LEU A 392 -9.87 9.58 30.62
C LEU A 392 -8.77 9.93 31.63
N ALA A 393 -8.84 11.09 32.23
CA ALA A 393 -7.89 11.55 33.22
C ALA A 393 -8.60 12.34 34.34
N SER A 394 -8.34 11.97 35.58
CA SER A 394 -8.85 12.69 36.77
C SER A 394 -10.37 12.94 36.75
N GLY A 395 -11.15 11.96 36.31
CA GLY A 395 -12.63 12.08 36.22
C GLY A 395 -13.11 12.99 35.07
N ARG A 396 -12.26 13.25 34.08
CA ARG A 396 -12.59 14.08 32.93
C ARG A 396 -12.18 13.34 31.65
N ILE A 397 -12.94 13.56 30.57
CA ILE A 397 -12.52 13.17 29.22
C ILE A 397 -11.74 14.33 28.63
N GLU A 398 -10.52 14.07 28.20
CA GLU A 398 -9.68 14.99 27.47
C GLU A 398 -9.65 14.56 26.00
N PHE A 399 -10.27 15.36 25.14
CA PHE A 399 -10.20 15.19 23.68
C PHE A 399 -9.04 16.01 23.14
N ARG A 400 -8.22 15.41 22.28
CA ARG A 400 -7.15 16.09 21.55
C ARG A 400 -7.19 15.70 20.10
N PHE A 401 -7.13 16.69 19.24
CA PHE A 401 -7.19 16.50 17.79
C PHE A 401 -6.24 17.47 17.11
N HIS A 402 -5.38 16.96 16.27
CA HIS A 402 -4.42 17.79 15.54
C HIS A 402 -4.92 18.03 14.11
N ASN A 403 -5.03 19.30 13.72
CA ASN A 403 -5.34 19.71 12.37
C ASN A 403 -4.93 21.18 12.17
N ASP A 404 -3.85 21.41 11.40
CA ASP A 404 -3.28 22.75 11.19
C ASP A 404 -4.12 23.64 10.28
N ILE A 405 -4.93 23.03 9.40
CA ILE A 405 -5.73 23.77 8.41
C ILE A 405 -7.16 24.01 8.82
N ALA A 406 -7.67 23.29 9.82
CA ALA A 406 -9.03 23.47 10.29
C ALA A 406 -9.24 24.88 10.85
N THR A 407 -10.35 25.49 10.51
CA THR A 407 -10.80 26.78 11.06
C THR A 407 -11.65 26.58 12.31
N SER A 408 -12.28 25.41 12.45
CA SER A 408 -13.05 25.02 13.62
C SER A 408 -13.04 23.50 13.81
N VAL A 409 -13.02 23.05 15.05
CA VAL A 409 -13.22 21.64 15.41
C VAL A 409 -14.16 21.56 16.59
N THR A 410 -15.12 20.65 16.52
CA THR A 410 -16.04 20.35 17.61
C THR A 410 -16.04 18.85 17.88
N VAL A 411 -16.48 18.45 19.08
CA VAL A 411 -16.71 17.04 19.42
C VAL A 411 -18.20 16.82 19.58
N ALA A 412 -18.74 15.79 18.95
CA ALA A 412 -20.10 15.32 19.14
C ALA A 412 -20.08 13.84 19.53
N GLY A 413 -20.95 13.41 20.41
CA GLY A 413 -20.99 12.03 20.86
C GLY A 413 -22.25 11.62 21.57
N SER A 414 -22.34 10.33 21.91
CA SER A 414 -23.48 9.79 22.63
C SER A 414 -23.60 10.36 24.06
N PHE A 415 -22.52 10.89 24.59
CA PHE A 415 -22.51 11.54 25.93
C PHE A 415 -23.24 12.89 25.95
N ASP A 416 -23.47 13.54 24.80
CA ASP A 416 -24.22 14.80 24.67
C ASP A 416 -25.46 14.65 23.77
N GLY A 417 -25.85 13.41 23.43
CA GLY A 417 -26.96 13.09 22.54
C GLY A 417 -26.73 13.48 21.09
N TRP A 418 -25.46 13.50 20.63
CA TRP A 418 -25.07 13.91 19.27
C TRP A 418 -25.55 15.32 18.94
N ARG A 419 -25.34 16.24 19.85
CA ARG A 419 -25.80 17.62 19.74
C ARG A 419 -25.36 18.24 18.41
N PRO A 420 -26.28 18.82 17.62
CA PRO A 420 -25.92 19.51 16.40
C PRO A 420 -24.87 20.59 16.62
N GLY A 421 -23.80 20.56 15.83
CA GLY A 421 -22.66 21.46 15.99
C GLY A 421 -21.61 21.02 17.03
N GLY A 422 -21.91 20.02 17.86
CA GLY A 422 -20.99 19.48 18.86
C GLY A 422 -20.54 20.48 19.95
N THR A 423 -19.57 20.07 20.77
CA THR A 423 -18.92 20.94 21.76
C THR A 423 -17.63 21.50 21.15
N PRO A 424 -17.47 22.86 21.09
CA PRO A 424 -16.28 23.46 20.46
C PRO A 424 -14.99 23.08 21.19
N MET A 425 -13.96 22.78 20.40
CA MET A 425 -12.61 22.60 20.89
C MET A 425 -11.84 23.93 20.83
N ARG A 426 -10.91 24.10 21.74
CA ARG A 426 -10.00 25.25 21.75
C ARG A 426 -8.77 24.93 20.90
N ARG A 427 -8.40 25.86 20.03
CA ARG A 427 -7.14 25.77 19.28
C ARG A 427 -6.00 26.27 20.14
N GLU A 428 -4.97 25.44 20.27
CA GLU A 428 -3.71 25.79 20.91
C GLU A 428 -2.72 26.39 19.90
N ASP A 429 -1.69 27.08 20.37
CA ASP A 429 -0.65 27.69 19.52
C ASP A 429 0.12 26.63 18.70
N SER A 430 0.07 25.39 19.14
CA SER A 430 0.67 24.24 18.49
C SER A 430 -0.12 23.70 17.29
N GLY A 431 -1.29 24.26 16.93
CA GLY A 431 -2.20 23.70 15.94
C GLY A 431 -3.02 22.51 16.48
N GLU A 432 -2.82 22.11 17.73
CA GLU A 432 -3.64 21.11 18.40
C GLU A 432 -4.97 21.73 18.86
N TRP A 433 -6.02 20.96 18.74
CA TRP A 433 -7.35 21.27 19.26
C TRP A 433 -7.57 20.47 20.53
N SER A 434 -8.00 21.11 21.60
CA SER A 434 -8.22 20.49 22.90
C SER A 434 -9.61 20.79 23.45
N LEU A 435 -10.18 19.81 24.16
CA LEU A 435 -11.43 19.94 24.90
C LEU A 435 -11.37 19.03 26.12
N SER A 436 -11.74 19.54 27.30
CA SER A 436 -11.88 18.73 28.49
C SER A 436 -13.32 18.87 29.02
N ILE A 437 -14.03 17.75 29.14
CA ILE A 437 -15.37 17.70 29.72
C ILE A 437 -15.37 16.78 30.96
N PRO A 438 -16.29 16.96 31.91
CA PRO A 438 -16.49 15.99 32.99
C PRO A 438 -16.81 14.62 32.40
N ALA A 439 -16.23 13.54 32.96
CA ALA A 439 -16.60 12.20 32.53
C ALA A 439 -18.09 11.94 32.85
N PRO A 440 -18.83 11.40 31.89
CA PRO A 440 -20.20 10.95 32.16
C PRO A 440 -20.20 9.72 33.08
N SER A 441 -21.37 9.19 33.40
CA SER A 441 -21.50 7.94 34.16
C SER A 441 -20.72 6.78 33.54
N PRO A 442 -20.31 5.76 34.31
CA PRO A 442 -19.65 4.58 33.76
C PRO A 442 -20.41 3.99 32.57
N GLY A 443 -19.71 3.66 31.49
CA GLY A 443 -20.32 3.13 30.27
C GLY A 443 -19.48 3.34 29.01
N SER A 444 -20.00 2.85 27.89
CA SER A 444 -19.39 2.97 26.55
C SER A 444 -19.99 4.16 25.82
N TYR A 445 -19.15 5.06 25.33
CA TYR A 445 -19.57 6.29 24.65
C TYR A 445 -18.95 6.38 23.27
N ARG A 446 -19.79 6.69 22.26
CA ARG A 446 -19.36 6.93 20.89
C ARG A 446 -19.16 8.41 20.63
N TYR A 447 -18.16 8.79 19.84
CA TYR A 447 -17.90 10.18 19.50
C TYR A 447 -17.21 10.33 18.14
N LYS A 448 -17.29 11.57 17.62
CA LYS A 448 -16.57 12.03 16.41
C LYS A 448 -16.06 13.45 16.62
N PHE A 449 -15.01 13.78 15.87
CA PHE A 449 -14.63 15.17 15.61
C PHE A 449 -15.40 15.68 14.39
N VAL A 450 -15.90 16.92 14.48
CA VAL A 450 -16.53 17.61 13.36
C VAL A 450 -15.64 18.79 12.96
N VAL A 451 -15.00 18.68 11.80
CA VAL A 451 -14.06 19.66 11.28
C VAL A 451 -14.79 20.57 10.31
N ASP A 452 -14.63 21.89 10.52
CA ASP A 452 -15.23 22.97 9.72
C ASP A 452 -16.75 22.79 9.49
N GLY A 453 -17.43 22.23 10.49
CA GLY A 453 -18.87 22.03 10.52
C GLY A 453 -19.43 20.96 9.56
N THR A 454 -18.63 20.38 8.71
CA THR A 454 -19.08 19.50 7.63
C THR A 454 -18.41 18.13 7.60
N ARG A 455 -17.16 17.99 8.06
CA ARG A 455 -16.42 16.73 8.00
C ARG A 455 -16.48 16.02 9.36
N TRP A 456 -17.20 14.92 9.39
CA TRP A 456 -17.33 14.04 10.55
C TRP A 456 -16.25 12.96 10.51
N LEU A 457 -15.33 12.98 11.46
CA LEU A 457 -14.18 12.08 11.52
C LEU A 457 -14.19 11.30 12.83
N SER A 458 -14.03 9.99 12.75
CA SER A 458 -13.63 9.22 13.93
C SER A 458 -12.22 9.65 14.36
N ASP A 459 -11.90 9.50 15.64
CA ASP A 459 -10.58 9.82 16.18
C ASP A 459 -9.52 8.86 15.60
N PRO A 460 -8.59 9.34 14.76
CA PRO A 460 -7.60 8.47 14.13
C PRO A 460 -6.54 7.94 15.09
N SER A 461 -6.45 8.54 16.28
CA SER A 461 -5.55 8.11 17.35
C SER A 461 -6.21 7.13 18.33
N HIS A 462 -7.55 6.94 18.23
CA HIS A 462 -8.30 6.05 19.09
C HIS A 462 -8.51 4.69 18.44
N ALA A 463 -8.02 3.65 19.09
CA ALA A 463 -7.95 2.32 18.52
C ALA A 463 -9.33 1.67 18.33
N ARG A 464 -10.24 1.84 19.31
CA ARG A 464 -11.58 1.23 19.28
C ARG A 464 -12.58 2.08 18.54
N ARG A 465 -13.27 1.49 17.59
CA ARG A 465 -14.31 2.16 16.79
C ARG A 465 -15.40 1.18 16.37
N GLU A 466 -16.60 1.69 16.16
CA GLU A 466 -17.77 0.92 15.69
C GLU A 466 -18.36 1.57 14.44
N PRO A 467 -18.94 0.79 13.49
CA PRO A 467 -19.61 1.34 12.32
C PRO A 467 -20.75 2.29 12.73
N ASP A 468 -20.84 3.42 12.05
CA ASP A 468 -21.97 4.34 12.19
C ASP A 468 -23.06 4.07 11.13
N PRO A 469 -24.29 4.62 11.29
CA PRO A 469 -25.37 4.44 10.33
C PRO A 469 -25.14 5.12 8.96
N TYR A 470 -24.10 5.97 8.84
CA TYR A 470 -23.87 6.84 7.68
C TYR A 470 -22.71 6.38 6.80
N GLY A 471 -22.18 5.17 7.03
CA GLY A 471 -21.11 4.60 6.23
C GLY A 471 -19.69 4.95 6.71
N GLY A 472 -19.55 5.45 7.94
CA GLY A 472 -18.28 5.72 8.61
C GLY A 472 -18.11 4.92 9.89
N PHE A 473 -17.29 5.45 10.80
CA PHE A 473 -17.06 4.88 12.14
C PHE A 473 -17.23 5.95 13.22
N ASP A 474 -17.73 5.53 14.35
CA ASP A 474 -17.65 6.25 15.61
C ASP A 474 -16.45 5.72 16.42
N SER A 475 -15.69 6.61 17.06
CA SER A 475 -14.71 6.22 18.07
C SER A 475 -15.42 5.84 19.36
N VAL A 476 -14.93 4.81 20.07
CA VAL A 476 -15.59 4.26 21.26
C VAL A 476 -14.70 4.44 22.47
N LEU A 477 -15.16 5.24 23.45
CA LEU A 477 -14.49 5.49 24.72
C LEU A 477 -15.22 4.75 25.85
N GLU A 478 -14.45 3.98 26.63
CA GLU A 478 -14.97 3.35 27.84
C GLU A 478 -14.68 4.25 29.06
N VAL A 479 -15.75 4.54 29.81
CA VAL A 479 -15.67 5.22 31.10
C VAL A 479 -15.90 4.16 32.19
N PRO A 480 -14.90 3.88 33.06
CA PRO A 480 -14.97 2.85 34.08
C PRO A 480 -15.98 3.14 35.21
#